data_e0cfeb3107f59c497df9226b345ce693
#
_entry.id   e0cfeb3107f59c497df9226b345ce693
#
_cell.length_a   1.000
_cell.length_b   1.000
_cell.length_c   1.000
_cell.angle_alpha   90.00
_cell.angle_beta   90.00
_cell.angle_gamma   90.00
#
_symmetry.space_group_name_H-M   'P 1'
#
loop_
_entity.id
_entity.type
_entity.pdbx_description
1 polymer ?
#
loop_
_entity_poly.entity_id
_entity_poly.type
_entity_poly.pdbx_seq_one_letter_code
_entity_poly.pdbx_strand_id
1 'polypeptide(L)'
;MYRNPWFTLVLGLMTGLIIGYVLAERQSVPPAKAIRLGLNPQAAAQAEELPDGHPPVDSASGAGAQRLRQQVAEIEGLLAADPDDAGLLAAMGNIYFDASRWSEARVWYEKSLQVSSGDPNVLTDLAVVHRNLGEHQRAIELLDQAIAINSGHWQAWYNKVVIYQFDLHEHDAAANALKTLQDLKKSNSAIPDLSGLEKEVHGG
;
A
#
# COMPACT_ATOMS: atom_id res chain seq x y z
N MET A 1 4.04 -7.47 -24.66
CA MET A 1 3.33 -7.04 -23.45
C MET A 1 3.70 -5.58 -23.22
N TYR A 2 2.84 -4.63 -23.60
CA TYR A 2 3.08 -3.18 -23.46
C TYR A 2 2.75 -2.76 -22.04
N ARG A 3 3.76 -2.48 -21.22
CA ARG A 3 3.58 -1.79 -19.92
C ARG A 3 3.27 -0.33 -20.23
N ASN A 4 2.02 0.08 -19.97
CA ASN A 4 1.57 1.45 -20.19
C ASN A 4 2.26 2.40 -19.18
N PRO A 5 3.14 3.34 -19.63
CA PRO A 5 3.91 4.21 -18.72
C PRO A 5 3.04 5.13 -17.85
N TRP A 6 1.79 5.36 -18.24
CA TRP A 6 0.82 6.14 -17.46
C TRP A 6 0.43 5.48 -16.14
N PHE A 7 0.46 4.15 -16.09
CA PHE A 7 0.09 3.37 -14.91
C PHE A 7 1.09 3.54 -13.76
N THR A 8 2.38 3.61 -14.09
CA THR A 8 3.45 3.87 -13.11
C THR A 8 3.43 5.29 -12.57
N LEU A 9 2.98 6.25 -13.37
CA LEU A 9 2.95 7.67 -13.00
C LEU A 9 1.78 7.98 -12.04
N VAL A 10 0.61 7.37 -12.25
CA VAL A 10 -0.56 7.54 -11.38
C VAL A 10 -0.36 6.84 -10.03
N LEU A 11 0.26 5.66 -10.02
CA LEU A 11 0.57 4.95 -8.79
C LEU A 11 1.60 5.72 -7.93
N GLY A 12 2.64 6.28 -8.55
CA GLY A 12 3.67 7.06 -7.87
C GLY A 12 3.19 8.39 -7.29
N LEU A 13 2.22 9.06 -7.93
CA LEU A 13 1.64 10.31 -7.43
C LEU A 13 0.73 10.09 -6.20
N MET A 14 0.05 8.94 -6.12
CA MET A 14 -0.84 8.64 -5.02
C MET A 14 -0.07 8.26 -3.74
N THR A 15 1.07 7.57 -3.85
CA THR A 15 1.92 7.21 -2.71
C THR A 15 2.58 8.44 -2.07
N GLY A 16 3.02 9.41 -2.87
CA GLY A 16 3.63 10.65 -2.36
C GLY A 16 2.67 11.55 -1.55
N LEU A 17 1.37 11.56 -1.88
CA LEU A 17 0.36 12.35 -1.18
C LEU A 17 -0.01 11.76 0.19
N ILE A 18 0.00 10.43 0.32
CA ILE A 18 -0.34 9.73 1.57
C ILE A 18 0.77 9.91 2.61
N ILE A 19 2.04 9.84 2.20
CA ILE A 19 3.19 10.06 3.10
C ILE A 19 3.19 11.49 3.64
N GLY A 20 2.88 12.49 2.80
CA GLY A 20 2.80 13.90 3.21
C GLY A 20 1.71 14.16 4.25
N TYR A 21 0.59 13.46 4.18
CA TYR A 21 -0.54 13.65 5.10
C TYR A 21 -0.27 13.03 6.48
N VAL A 22 0.29 11.82 6.55
CA VAL A 22 0.59 11.12 7.82
C VAL A 22 1.67 11.85 8.62
N LEU A 23 2.66 12.45 7.95
CA LEU A 23 3.72 13.22 8.62
C LEU A 23 3.24 14.60 9.11
N ALA A 24 2.21 15.20 8.50
CA ALA A 24 1.71 16.52 8.89
C ALA A 24 0.85 16.51 10.16
N GLU A 25 0.20 15.38 10.49
CA GLU A 25 -0.72 15.28 11.63
C GLU A 25 -0.05 15.00 12.99
N ARG A 26 1.26 14.67 13.02
CA ARG A 26 1.95 14.21 14.23
C ARG A 26 3.01 15.18 14.80
N GLN A 27 2.74 16.48 14.85
CA GLN A 27 3.68 17.43 15.51
C GLN A 27 3.53 17.56 17.04
N SER A 28 2.95 16.58 17.75
CA SER A 28 2.85 16.66 19.21
C SER A 28 2.91 15.28 19.89
N VAL A 29 4.13 14.75 20.09
CA VAL A 29 4.34 13.61 21.00
C VAL A 29 5.51 13.91 21.95
N PRO A 30 5.32 13.85 23.30
CA PRO A 30 6.38 14.03 24.27
C PRO A 30 7.28 12.78 24.39
N PRO A 31 8.52 12.90 24.89
CA PRO A 31 9.49 11.81 24.88
C PRO A 31 9.16 10.73 25.94
N ALA A 32 9.15 9.46 25.52
CA ALA A 32 8.91 8.30 26.36
C ALA A 32 10.21 7.51 26.66
N LYS A 33 10.23 6.86 27.82
CA LYS A 33 11.35 6.09 28.40
C LYS A 33 11.64 4.79 27.62
N ALA A 34 12.92 4.52 27.41
CA ALA A 34 13.43 3.32 26.77
C ALA A 34 13.26 2.05 27.65
N ILE A 35 12.70 0.99 27.07
CA ILE A 35 12.72 -0.38 27.60
C ILE A 35 13.43 -1.27 26.57
N ARG A 36 14.49 -1.97 27.00
CA ARG A 36 15.24 -2.91 26.16
C ARG A 36 14.46 -4.20 25.96
N LEU A 37 14.17 -4.55 24.72
CA LEU A 37 13.76 -5.90 24.30
C LEU A 37 14.85 -6.49 23.40
N GLY A 38 15.34 -7.68 23.80
CA GLY A 38 16.37 -8.39 23.08
C GLY A 38 15.85 -8.97 21.77
N LEU A 39 16.29 -8.39 20.66
CA LEU A 39 16.07 -8.95 19.33
C LEU A 39 17.17 -9.99 19.05
N ASN A 40 16.75 -11.19 18.65
CA ASN A 40 17.65 -12.27 18.25
C ASN A 40 18.23 -11.97 16.85
N PRO A 41 19.54 -11.73 16.71
CA PRO A 41 20.15 -11.40 15.41
C PRO A 41 20.18 -12.57 14.42
N GLN A 42 19.76 -13.77 14.80
CA GLN A 42 19.79 -14.97 13.94
C GLN A 42 18.55 -15.11 13.05
N ALA A 43 17.46 -14.37 13.28
CA ALA A 43 16.27 -14.41 12.41
C ALA A 43 16.48 -13.65 11.06
N ALA A 44 17.49 -12.80 10.98
CA ALA A 44 17.80 -12.05 9.75
C ALA A 44 18.63 -12.84 8.71
N ALA A 45 19.09 -14.05 9.07
CA ALA A 45 19.99 -14.84 8.22
C ALA A 45 19.29 -15.96 7.41
N GLN A 46 17.98 -16.05 7.47
CA GLN A 46 17.17 -17.03 6.70
C GLN A 46 16.22 -16.33 5.72
N ALA A 47 16.73 -15.33 4.98
CA ALA A 47 16.09 -14.91 3.76
C ALA A 47 16.39 -16.01 2.72
N GLU A 48 15.41 -16.91 2.48
CA GLU A 48 15.47 -17.83 1.35
C GLU A 48 15.67 -17.05 0.07
N GLU A 49 16.61 -17.52 -0.76
CA GLU A 49 16.85 -17.00 -2.10
C GLU A 49 15.51 -17.01 -2.87
N LEU A 50 15.06 -15.83 -3.27
CA LEU A 50 13.88 -15.66 -4.11
C LEU A 50 14.12 -16.34 -5.46
N PRO A 51 13.12 -17.05 -6.05
CA PRO A 51 13.31 -17.75 -7.33
C PRO A 51 13.67 -16.75 -8.43
N ASP A 52 14.61 -17.14 -9.29
CA ASP A 52 15.09 -16.40 -10.47
C ASP A 52 13.92 -15.97 -11.37
N GLY A 53 13.67 -14.69 -11.46
CA GLY A 53 12.62 -14.14 -12.32
C GLY A 53 12.18 -12.72 -11.97
N HIS A 54 12.59 -12.17 -10.83
CA HIS A 54 12.43 -10.74 -10.57
C HIS A 54 13.43 -9.96 -11.43
N PRO A 55 12.98 -8.85 -12.09
CA PRO A 55 13.94 -7.93 -12.67
C PRO A 55 14.92 -7.54 -11.57
N PRO A 56 16.24 -7.46 -11.88
CA PRO A 56 17.20 -7.04 -10.87
C PRO A 56 16.67 -5.72 -10.30
N VAL A 57 16.46 -5.69 -8.98
CA VAL A 57 16.30 -4.41 -8.26
C VAL A 57 17.59 -3.69 -8.58
N ASP A 58 17.48 -2.79 -9.55
CA ASP A 58 18.63 -2.13 -10.11
C ASP A 58 19.53 -1.70 -8.98
N SER A 59 20.74 -2.21 -9.01
CA SER A 59 21.92 -1.61 -8.40
C SER A 59 22.14 -0.16 -8.89
N ALA A 60 21.09 0.45 -9.44
CA ALA A 60 20.94 1.84 -9.73
C ALA A 60 20.98 2.62 -8.42
N SER A 61 22.18 2.85 -8.01
CA SER A 61 22.67 3.72 -6.98
C SER A 61 22.51 3.18 -5.55
N GLY A 62 23.62 2.97 -4.90
CA GLY A 62 23.72 2.82 -3.44
C GLY A 62 22.98 3.90 -2.64
N ALA A 63 22.54 4.97 -3.28
CA ALA A 63 21.69 6.05 -2.77
C ALA A 63 20.26 5.59 -2.45
N GLY A 64 19.62 4.77 -3.28
CA GLY A 64 18.26 4.26 -3.02
C GLY A 64 18.24 3.29 -1.84
N ALA A 65 19.15 2.33 -1.82
CA ALA A 65 19.31 1.40 -0.72
C ALA A 65 19.76 2.09 0.59
N GLN A 66 20.52 3.18 0.48
CA GLN A 66 20.94 3.98 1.63
C GLN A 66 19.76 4.77 2.21
N ARG A 67 18.92 5.35 1.35
CA ARG A 67 17.70 6.06 1.75
C ARG A 67 16.71 5.10 2.42
N LEU A 68 16.45 3.94 1.83
CA LEU A 68 15.60 2.92 2.45
C LEU A 68 16.09 2.54 3.85
N ARG A 69 17.39 2.23 4.01
CA ARG A 69 17.96 1.91 5.33
C ARG A 69 17.81 3.03 6.35
N GLN A 70 17.97 4.28 5.91
CA GLN A 70 17.82 5.44 6.79
C GLN A 70 16.37 5.60 7.25
N GLN A 71 15.40 5.48 6.35
CA GLN A 71 13.97 5.56 6.68
C GLN A 71 13.55 4.42 7.63
N VAL A 72 13.99 3.19 7.33
CA VAL A 72 13.73 2.04 8.21
C VAL A 72 14.30 2.28 9.61
N ALA A 73 15.56 2.69 9.73
CA ALA A 73 16.20 2.95 11.03
C ALA A 73 15.50 4.06 11.83
N GLU A 74 14.97 5.08 11.16
CA GLU A 74 14.21 6.14 11.80
C GLU A 74 12.92 5.60 12.43
N ILE A 75 12.11 4.83 11.67
CA ILE A 75 10.87 4.24 12.20
C ILE A 75 11.17 3.17 13.26
N GLU A 76 12.21 2.34 13.11
CA GLU A 76 12.64 1.38 14.13
C GLU A 76 12.99 2.09 15.44
N GLY A 77 13.64 3.24 15.37
CA GLY A 77 13.93 4.06 16.55
C GLY A 77 12.66 4.53 17.27
N LEU A 78 11.61 4.87 16.55
CA LEU A 78 10.30 5.26 17.11
C LEU A 78 9.55 4.05 17.66
N LEU A 79 9.53 2.93 16.94
CA LEU A 79 8.92 1.66 17.38
C LEU A 79 9.60 1.08 18.62
N ALA A 80 10.87 1.39 18.88
CA ALA A 80 11.54 0.97 20.11
C ALA A 80 10.91 1.62 21.36
N ALA A 81 10.26 2.78 21.22
CA ALA A 81 9.56 3.46 22.31
C ALA A 81 8.10 3.01 22.42
N ASP A 82 7.43 2.72 21.30
CA ASP A 82 6.06 2.23 21.21
C ASP A 82 5.95 1.14 20.13
N PRO A 83 6.19 -0.14 20.49
CA PRO A 83 6.19 -1.25 19.54
C PRO A 83 4.84 -1.55 18.91
N ASP A 84 3.75 -1.14 19.57
CA ASP A 84 2.37 -1.38 19.14
C ASP A 84 1.70 -0.11 18.58
N ASP A 85 2.48 0.91 18.16
CA ASP A 85 1.92 2.04 17.42
C ASP A 85 1.53 1.60 16.01
N ALA A 86 0.22 1.41 15.79
CA ALA A 86 -0.34 0.97 14.51
C ALA A 86 0.06 1.90 13.34
N GLY A 87 0.19 3.21 13.59
CA GLY A 87 0.59 4.16 12.56
C GLY A 87 2.07 4.04 12.18
N LEU A 88 2.96 3.80 13.14
CA LEU A 88 4.38 3.54 12.86
C LEU A 88 4.56 2.19 12.14
N LEU A 89 3.79 1.17 12.51
CA LEU A 89 3.77 -0.11 11.81
C LEU A 89 3.28 0.07 10.36
N ALA A 90 2.24 0.85 10.12
CA ALA A 90 1.79 1.19 8.77
C ALA A 90 2.85 2.00 8.00
N ALA A 91 3.51 2.97 8.65
CA ALA A 91 4.58 3.75 8.03
C ALA A 91 5.77 2.86 7.61
N MET A 92 6.11 1.83 8.39
CA MET A 92 7.09 0.83 7.98
C MET A 92 6.62 0.07 6.73
N GLY A 93 5.34 -0.32 6.69
CA GLY A 93 4.71 -0.92 5.51
C GLY A 93 4.87 -0.03 4.27
N ASN A 94 4.58 1.28 4.41
CA ASN A 94 4.70 2.25 3.32
C ASN A 94 6.14 2.34 2.77
N ILE A 95 7.15 2.34 3.66
CA ILE A 95 8.56 2.38 3.25
C ILE A 95 8.92 1.17 2.37
N TYR A 96 8.48 -0.02 2.73
CA TYR A 96 8.72 -1.22 1.94
C TYR A 96 7.86 -1.26 0.67
N PHE A 97 6.63 -0.75 0.73
CA PHE A 97 5.75 -0.60 -0.41
C PHE A 97 6.37 0.30 -1.49
N ASP A 98 6.87 1.47 -1.12
CA ASP A 98 7.53 2.42 -2.02
C ASP A 98 8.80 1.83 -2.65
N ALA A 99 9.48 0.95 -1.93
CA ALA A 99 10.61 0.19 -2.43
C ALA A 99 10.21 -1.04 -3.29
N SER A 100 8.89 -1.26 -3.54
CA SER A 100 8.34 -2.44 -4.21
C SER A 100 8.70 -3.78 -3.54
N ARG A 101 9.01 -3.73 -2.25
CA ARG A 101 9.31 -4.91 -1.41
C ARG A 101 8.01 -5.45 -0.81
N TRP A 102 7.21 -6.07 -1.69
CA TRP A 102 5.83 -6.45 -1.38
C TRP A 102 5.68 -7.40 -0.21
N SER A 103 6.57 -8.40 -0.09
CA SER A 103 6.53 -9.37 1.01
C SER A 103 6.77 -8.72 2.37
N GLU A 104 7.70 -7.78 2.45
CA GLU A 104 8.00 -7.05 3.68
C GLU A 104 6.90 -6.03 4.00
N ALA A 105 6.40 -5.31 3.00
CA ALA A 105 5.26 -4.40 3.17
C ALA A 105 4.06 -5.13 3.76
N ARG A 106 3.74 -6.35 3.26
CA ARG A 106 2.67 -7.20 3.79
C ARG A 106 2.83 -7.43 5.29
N VAL A 107 4.00 -7.86 5.73
CA VAL A 107 4.25 -8.16 7.15
C VAL A 107 3.97 -6.96 8.04
N TRP A 108 4.37 -5.77 7.62
CA TRP A 108 4.21 -4.57 8.43
C TRP A 108 2.76 -4.05 8.43
N TYR A 109 2.06 -4.10 7.31
CA TYR A 109 0.63 -3.75 7.28
C TYR A 109 -0.23 -4.74 8.06
N GLU A 110 0.06 -6.04 7.99
CA GLU A 110 -0.61 -7.05 8.80
C GLU A 110 -0.40 -6.81 10.30
N LYS A 111 0.81 -6.44 10.73
CA LYS A 111 1.07 -6.04 12.12
C LYS A 111 0.27 -4.79 12.51
N SER A 112 0.23 -3.77 11.67
CA SER A 112 -0.57 -2.57 11.91
C SER A 112 -2.04 -2.92 12.11
N LEU A 113 -2.60 -3.78 11.25
CA LEU A 113 -3.99 -4.23 11.35
C LEU A 113 -4.28 -5.16 12.52
N GLN A 114 -3.29 -5.86 13.06
CA GLN A 114 -3.43 -6.62 14.32
C GLN A 114 -3.62 -5.69 15.51
N VAL A 115 -2.98 -4.52 15.50
CA VAL A 115 -3.14 -3.50 16.54
C VAL A 115 -4.41 -2.67 16.31
N SER A 116 -4.69 -2.26 15.08
CA SER A 116 -5.83 -1.45 14.70
C SER A 116 -6.47 -1.98 13.42
N SER A 117 -7.47 -2.83 13.54
CA SER A 117 -8.09 -3.56 12.43
C SER A 117 -8.96 -2.71 11.50
N GLY A 118 -9.27 -1.46 11.87
CA GLY A 118 -10.29 -0.64 11.23
C GLY A 118 -9.76 0.52 10.36
N ASP A 119 -8.52 0.51 9.92
CA ASP A 119 -7.99 1.56 9.04
C ASP A 119 -8.21 1.21 7.55
N PRO A 120 -9.15 1.89 6.85
CA PRO A 120 -9.42 1.61 5.45
C PRO A 120 -8.23 1.93 4.52
N ASN A 121 -7.33 2.85 4.91
CA ASN A 121 -6.14 3.14 4.12
C ASN A 121 -5.18 1.94 4.17
N VAL A 122 -4.88 1.44 5.38
CA VAL A 122 -3.97 0.28 5.55
C VAL A 122 -4.54 -0.97 4.87
N LEU A 123 -5.86 -1.20 4.95
CA LEU A 123 -6.52 -2.30 4.23
C LEU A 123 -6.38 -2.15 2.71
N THR A 124 -6.52 -0.93 2.19
CA THR A 124 -6.37 -0.67 0.76
C THR A 124 -4.91 -0.84 0.29
N ASP A 125 -3.95 -0.35 1.06
CA ASP A 125 -2.53 -0.50 0.74
C ASP A 125 -2.10 -1.98 0.79
N LEU A 126 -2.57 -2.72 1.79
CA LEU A 126 -2.36 -4.17 1.87
C LEU A 126 -3.01 -4.91 0.70
N ALA A 127 -4.18 -4.48 0.23
CA ALA A 127 -4.81 -5.03 -0.97
C ALA A 127 -3.95 -4.82 -2.22
N VAL A 128 -3.34 -3.64 -2.38
CA VAL A 128 -2.40 -3.37 -3.48
C VAL A 128 -1.16 -4.25 -3.37
N VAL A 129 -0.67 -4.50 -2.16
CA VAL A 129 0.43 -5.46 -1.93
C VAL A 129 0.04 -6.87 -2.39
N HIS A 130 -1.13 -7.39 -1.97
CA HIS A 130 -1.61 -8.71 -2.40
C HIS A 130 -1.80 -8.78 -3.91
N ARG A 131 -2.31 -7.71 -4.54
CA ARG A 131 -2.39 -7.63 -6.01
C ARG A 131 -1.02 -7.80 -6.66
N ASN A 132 0.02 -7.11 -6.16
CA ASN A 132 1.37 -7.20 -6.71
C ASN A 132 2.04 -8.57 -6.47
N LEU A 133 1.58 -9.30 -5.44
CA LEU A 133 1.97 -10.69 -5.19
C LEU A 133 1.17 -11.70 -6.03
N GLY A 134 0.21 -11.25 -6.86
CA GLY A 134 -0.65 -12.12 -7.67
C GLY A 134 -1.84 -12.70 -6.91
N GLU A 135 -2.06 -12.31 -5.68
CA GLU A 135 -3.12 -12.79 -4.79
C GLU A 135 -4.39 -11.95 -4.95
N HIS A 136 -4.93 -11.89 -6.18
CA HIS A 136 -5.97 -10.94 -6.59
C HIS A 136 -7.27 -11.08 -5.80
N GLN A 137 -7.68 -12.32 -5.49
CA GLN A 137 -8.91 -12.55 -4.71
C GLN A 137 -8.77 -12.02 -3.28
N ARG A 138 -7.60 -12.21 -2.67
CA ARG A 138 -7.30 -11.67 -1.34
C ARG A 138 -7.30 -10.15 -1.33
N ALA A 139 -6.80 -9.54 -2.40
CA ALA A 139 -6.86 -8.08 -2.57
C ALA A 139 -8.32 -7.58 -2.61
N ILE A 140 -9.22 -8.23 -3.36
CA ILE A 140 -10.64 -7.88 -3.39
C ILE A 140 -11.28 -7.97 -2.00
N GLU A 141 -11.00 -9.03 -1.23
CA GLU A 141 -11.54 -9.19 0.14
C GLU A 141 -11.12 -8.04 1.07
N LEU A 142 -9.87 -7.59 0.97
CA LEU A 142 -9.36 -6.45 1.77
C LEU A 142 -10.00 -5.13 1.35
N LEU A 143 -10.21 -4.92 0.05
CA LEU A 143 -10.92 -3.74 -0.45
C LEU A 143 -12.38 -3.74 -0.01
N ASP A 144 -13.04 -4.90 0.04
CA ASP A 144 -14.41 -5.02 0.55
C ASP A 144 -14.48 -4.68 2.05
N GLN A 145 -13.47 -5.09 2.83
CA GLN A 145 -13.36 -4.69 4.24
C GLN A 145 -13.19 -3.17 4.39
N ALA A 146 -12.30 -2.55 3.59
CA ALA A 146 -12.11 -1.11 3.61
C ALA A 146 -13.39 -0.35 3.27
N ILE A 147 -14.14 -0.82 2.25
CA ILE A 147 -15.43 -0.26 1.84
C ILE A 147 -16.52 -0.46 2.90
N ALA A 148 -16.53 -1.59 3.59
CA ALA A 148 -17.48 -1.84 4.68
C ALA A 148 -17.26 -0.89 5.86
N ILE A 149 -16.01 -0.50 6.14
CA ILE A 149 -15.67 0.49 7.16
C ILE A 149 -16.02 1.90 6.69
N ASN A 150 -15.68 2.24 5.45
CA ASN A 150 -15.94 3.55 4.85
C ASN A 150 -16.37 3.37 3.39
N SER A 151 -17.66 3.40 3.13
CA SER A 151 -18.23 3.26 1.77
C SER A 151 -17.83 4.39 0.82
N GLY A 152 -17.41 5.54 1.34
CA GLY A 152 -16.88 6.66 0.59
C GLY A 152 -15.38 6.58 0.29
N HIS A 153 -14.69 5.53 0.72
CA HIS A 153 -13.25 5.34 0.50
C HIS A 153 -12.98 5.00 -0.97
N TRP A 154 -12.90 6.04 -1.78
CA TRP A 154 -12.84 5.93 -3.25
C TRP A 154 -11.61 5.17 -3.76
N GLN A 155 -10.50 5.19 -3.02
CA GLN A 155 -9.28 4.45 -3.37
C GLN A 155 -9.53 2.94 -3.42
N ALA A 156 -10.34 2.42 -2.51
CA ALA A 156 -10.71 1.02 -2.52
C ALA A 156 -11.57 0.68 -3.74
N TRP A 157 -12.56 1.52 -4.08
CA TRP A 157 -13.35 1.34 -5.30
C TRP A 157 -12.50 1.42 -6.56
N TYR A 158 -11.57 2.37 -6.64
CA TYR A 158 -10.64 2.50 -7.77
C TYR A 158 -9.81 1.22 -7.96
N ASN A 159 -9.22 0.71 -6.87
CA ASN A 159 -8.43 -0.52 -6.94
C ASN A 159 -9.27 -1.75 -7.30
N LYS A 160 -10.54 -1.83 -6.86
CA LYS A 160 -11.47 -2.89 -7.31
C LYS A 160 -11.69 -2.86 -8.82
N VAL A 161 -11.92 -1.68 -9.39
CA VAL A 161 -12.06 -1.54 -10.85
C VAL A 161 -10.80 -2.06 -11.55
N VAL A 162 -9.63 -1.66 -11.07
CA VAL A 162 -8.35 -2.05 -11.66
C VAL A 162 -8.16 -3.57 -11.60
N ILE A 163 -8.39 -4.20 -10.44
CA ILE A 163 -8.20 -5.64 -10.26
C ILE A 163 -9.21 -6.43 -11.13
N TYR A 164 -10.48 -6.06 -11.12
CA TYR A 164 -11.48 -6.74 -11.93
C TYR A 164 -11.21 -6.61 -13.43
N GLN A 165 -10.87 -5.40 -13.89
CA GLN A 165 -10.66 -5.15 -15.34
C GLN A 165 -9.38 -5.81 -15.85
N PHE A 166 -8.26 -5.66 -15.15
CA PHE A 166 -6.95 -5.97 -15.72
C PHE A 166 -6.33 -7.27 -15.21
N ASP A 167 -6.70 -7.70 -14.00
CA ASP A 167 -6.09 -8.86 -13.39
C ASP A 167 -7.01 -10.09 -13.44
N LEU A 168 -8.31 -9.91 -13.18
CA LEU A 168 -9.30 -10.99 -13.15
C LEU A 168 -10.11 -11.10 -14.46
N HIS A 169 -10.12 -10.04 -15.30
CA HIS A 169 -10.93 -9.95 -16.51
C HIS A 169 -12.45 -10.10 -16.27
N GLU A 170 -12.91 -9.67 -15.09
CA GLU A 170 -14.31 -9.66 -14.67
C GLU A 170 -14.95 -8.31 -15.04
N HIS A 171 -15.20 -8.08 -16.34
CA HIS A 171 -15.61 -6.79 -16.88
C HIS A 171 -16.92 -6.26 -16.30
N ASP A 172 -17.90 -7.13 -16.02
CA ASP A 172 -19.16 -6.72 -15.39
C ASP A 172 -18.94 -6.21 -13.95
N ALA A 173 -18.06 -6.86 -13.18
CA ALA A 173 -17.71 -6.43 -11.84
C ALA A 173 -16.93 -5.12 -11.87
N ALA A 174 -16.02 -4.95 -12.84
CA ALA A 174 -15.30 -3.70 -13.06
C ALA A 174 -16.26 -2.54 -13.38
N ALA A 175 -17.23 -2.75 -14.28
CA ALA A 175 -18.23 -1.74 -14.64
C ALA A 175 -19.10 -1.33 -13.44
N ASN A 176 -19.53 -2.27 -12.61
CA ASN A 176 -20.30 -2.00 -11.40
C ASN A 176 -19.49 -1.18 -10.38
N ALA A 177 -18.24 -1.54 -10.15
CA ALA A 177 -17.35 -0.80 -9.25
C ALA A 177 -17.05 0.62 -9.79
N LEU A 178 -16.84 0.76 -11.10
CA LEU A 178 -16.63 2.05 -11.76
C LEU A 178 -17.86 2.96 -11.62
N LYS A 179 -19.06 2.44 -11.77
CA LYS A 179 -20.30 3.22 -11.58
C LYS A 179 -20.36 3.81 -10.17
N THR A 180 -20.04 3.02 -9.15
CA THR A 180 -19.99 3.50 -7.76
C THR A 180 -18.93 4.60 -7.59
N LEU A 181 -17.76 4.42 -8.18
CA LEU A 181 -16.67 5.41 -8.15
C LEU A 181 -17.07 6.72 -8.85
N GLN A 182 -17.78 6.65 -9.97
CA GLN A 182 -18.34 7.81 -10.67
C GLN A 182 -19.38 8.55 -9.81
N ASP A 183 -20.24 7.83 -9.10
CA ASP A 183 -21.22 8.43 -8.21
C ASP A 183 -20.53 9.14 -7.03
N LEU A 184 -19.52 8.55 -6.44
CA LEU A 184 -18.68 9.20 -5.41
C LEU A 184 -17.99 10.47 -5.93
N LYS A 185 -17.53 10.46 -7.18
CA LYS A 185 -16.87 11.63 -7.80
C LYS A 185 -17.78 12.85 -7.90
N LYS A 186 -19.08 12.69 -8.02
CA LYS A 186 -20.05 13.82 -8.10
C LYS A 186 -20.01 14.70 -6.85
N SER A 187 -19.67 14.13 -5.70
CA SER A 187 -19.61 14.83 -4.40
C SER A 187 -18.18 14.96 -3.82
N ASN A 188 -17.18 14.34 -4.46
CA ASN A 188 -15.81 14.33 -3.98
C ASN A 188 -14.83 14.76 -5.09
N SER A 189 -14.38 16.01 -5.03
CA SER A 189 -13.43 16.60 -5.98
C SER A 189 -12.01 16.04 -5.88
N ALA A 190 -11.68 15.32 -4.78
CA ALA A 190 -10.38 14.67 -4.62
C ALA A 190 -10.23 13.41 -5.50
N ILE A 191 -11.33 12.87 -6.04
CA ILE A 191 -11.28 11.75 -6.97
C ILE A 191 -10.73 12.24 -8.31
N PRO A 192 -9.65 11.61 -8.83
CA PRO A 192 -9.02 12.04 -10.08
C PRO A 192 -9.94 11.91 -11.28
N ASP A 193 -9.50 12.38 -12.44
CA ASP A 193 -10.20 12.12 -13.70
C ASP A 193 -10.24 10.62 -13.99
N LEU A 194 -11.44 10.11 -14.31
CA LEU A 194 -11.70 8.69 -14.54
C LEU A 194 -11.78 8.34 -16.04
N SER A 195 -11.67 9.32 -16.94
CA SER A 195 -11.89 9.14 -18.38
C SER A 195 -11.02 8.03 -19.00
N GLY A 196 -9.78 7.90 -18.54
CA GLY A 196 -8.89 6.81 -18.95
C GLY A 196 -9.40 5.44 -18.51
N LEU A 197 -9.82 5.33 -17.24
CA LEU A 197 -10.35 4.09 -16.68
C LEU A 197 -11.70 3.70 -17.31
N GLU A 198 -12.56 4.70 -17.56
CA GLU A 198 -13.84 4.53 -18.25
C GLU A 198 -13.66 3.96 -19.66
N LYS A 199 -12.68 4.47 -20.39
CA LYS A 199 -12.36 3.97 -21.73
C LYS A 199 -11.91 2.51 -21.71
N GLU A 200 -11.08 2.14 -20.74
CA GLU A 200 -10.60 0.75 -20.62
C GLU A 200 -11.70 -0.23 -20.21
N VAL A 201 -12.64 0.20 -19.36
CA VAL A 201 -13.76 -0.64 -18.90
C VAL A 201 -14.85 -0.79 -19.98
N HIS A 202 -15.13 0.25 -20.79
CA HIS A 202 -16.21 0.24 -21.79
C HIS A 202 -15.71 0.02 -23.21
N GLY A 203 -14.42 0.04 -23.48
CA GLY A 203 -13.84 -0.06 -24.80
C GLY A 203 -13.22 -1.43 -25.15
N GLY A 204 -13.35 -2.40 -24.24
CA GLY A 204 -12.86 -3.78 -24.40
C GLY A 204 -14.02 -4.74 -24.83
#